data_316b4a27a7573ca482eaed743ee267cd
#
_entry.id   316b4a27a7573ca482eaed743ee267cd
#
_cell.length_a   1.000
_cell.length_b   1.000
_cell.length_c   1.000
_cell.angle_alpha   90.00
_cell.angle_beta   90.00
_cell.angle_gamma   90.00
#
_symmetry.space_group_name_H-M   'P 1'
#
loop_
_entity.id
_entity.type
_entity.pdbx_description
1 polymer ?
#
loop_
_entity_poly.entity_id
_entity_poly.type
_entity_poly.pdbx_seq_one_letter_code
_entity_poly.pdbx_strand_id
1 'polypeptide(L)'
;MMKKWIMMAALLGCLFAGVSTVQAQEVTPDEVGYIVKVGDEAPDFEMTLTDGQIVKLSSLRGKVVMLQFTASWCGVCRKEMPFIEKDIWQKHKDNASFVLYGVDRDEPLEKVKAFAKQTKVTYPLGLDPGADIFAKYAVRNAGITRNVLIDKTGKIVMMTRLYNEEEFSALCKKIDELLK
;
A
#
# COMPACT_ATOMS: atom_id res chain seq x y z
N MET A 1 54.69 61.08 -29.09
CA MET A 1 53.43 60.77 -29.75
C MET A 1 53.07 59.34 -29.43
N MET A 2 52.15 59.15 -28.45
CA MET A 2 51.79 57.82 -27.94
C MET A 2 50.37 57.50 -28.40
N LYS A 3 50.20 56.46 -29.23
CA LYS A 3 48.91 55.96 -29.68
C LYS A 3 48.30 55.04 -28.59
N LYS A 4 47.16 55.43 -28.00
CA LYS A 4 46.37 54.59 -27.11
C LYS A 4 45.57 53.54 -27.91
N TRP A 5 45.79 52.28 -27.62
CA TRP A 5 44.99 51.14 -28.10
C TRP A 5 43.88 50.88 -27.07
N ILE A 6 42.64 51.00 -27.48
CA ILE A 6 41.47 50.65 -26.71
C ILE A 6 41.15 49.19 -27.03
N MET A 7 41.36 48.31 -26.06
CA MET A 7 40.88 46.90 -26.17
C MET A 7 39.41 46.85 -25.71
N MET A 8 38.54 46.54 -26.62
CA MET A 8 37.11 46.16 -26.34
C MET A 8 37.09 44.72 -25.91
N ALA A 9 36.82 44.43 -24.61
CA ALA A 9 36.52 43.09 -24.12
C ALA A 9 35.05 42.79 -24.32
N ALA A 10 34.77 41.82 -25.20
CA ALA A 10 33.43 41.26 -25.39
C ALA A 10 33.16 40.26 -24.25
N LEU A 11 32.20 40.62 -23.37
CA LEU A 11 31.66 39.73 -22.34
C LEU A 11 30.69 38.74 -23.01
N LEU A 12 31.14 37.51 -23.19
CA LEU A 12 30.26 36.38 -23.57
C LEU A 12 29.56 35.90 -22.32
N GLY A 13 28.31 36.29 -22.11
CA GLY A 13 27.46 35.76 -21.07
C GLY A 13 27.02 34.34 -21.37
N CYS A 14 27.59 33.34 -20.72
CA CYS A 14 27.08 31.96 -20.71
C CYS A 14 25.81 31.87 -19.85
N LEU A 15 24.67 31.78 -20.50
CA LEU A 15 23.41 31.38 -19.86
C LEU A 15 23.52 29.87 -19.51
N PHE A 16 23.85 29.56 -18.27
CA PHE A 16 23.67 28.24 -17.72
C PHE A 16 22.18 28.03 -17.43
N ALA A 17 21.48 27.36 -18.36
CA ALA A 17 20.17 26.79 -18.06
C ALA A 17 20.37 25.69 -17.01
N GLY A 18 19.99 26.01 -15.76
CA GLY A 18 20.01 25.03 -14.67
C GLY A 18 19.03 23.91 -14.96
N VAL A 19 19.53 22.74 -15.37
CA VAL A 19 18.76 21.51 -15.41
C VAL A 19 18.55 21.10 -13.95
N SER A 20 17.36 21.37 -13.40
CA SER A 20 16.94 20.83 -12.10
C SER A 20 16.78 19.32 -12.24
N THR A 21 17.79 18.56 -11.88
CA THR A 21 17.66 17.13 -11.70
C THR A 21 16.75 16.89 -10.50
N VAL A 22 15.53 16.42 -10.76
CA VAL A 22 14.67 15.87 -9.72
C VAL A 22 15.35 14.61 -9.21
N GLN A 23 16.04 14.72 -8.08
CA GLN A 23 16.56 13.56 -7.37
C GLN A 23 15.37 12.79 -6.83
N ALA A 24 15.18 11.56 -7.34
CA ALA A 24 14.27 10.61 -6.71
C ALA A 24 14.75 10.40 -5.26
N GLN A 25 13.92 10.79 -4.28
CA GLN A 25 14.22 10.51 -2.88
C GLN A 25 14.23 9.00 -2.69
N GLU A 26 15.37 8.46 -2.28
CA GLU A 26 15.51 7.06 -1.90
C GLU A 26 14.66 6.85 -0.63
N VAL A 27 13.58 6.06 -0.76
CA VAL A 27 12.69 5.77 0.36
C VAL A 27 13.38 4.76 1.27
N THR A 28 13.80 5.19 2.45
CA THR A 28 14.35 4.31 3.48
C THR A 28 13.22 3.58 4.20
N PRO A 29 13.29 2.24 4.31
CA PRO A 29 12.30 1.46 5.06
C PRO A 29 12.32 1.85 6.54
N ASP A 30 11.15 1.79 7.19
CA ASP A 30 11.07 1.86 8.65
C ASP A 30 11.64 0.58 9.32
N GLU A 31 11.73 0.57 10.67
CA GLU A 31 12.29 -0.53 11.45
C GLU A 31 11.56 -1.88 11.22
N VAL A 32 10.30 -1.84 10.79
CA VAL A 32 9.50 -3.04 10.49
C VAL A 32 9.37 -3.33 9.00
N GLY A 33 10.05 -2.56 8.15
CA GLY A 33 10.18 -2.76 6.72
C GLY A 33 9.05 -2.20 5.87
N TYR A 34 8.23 -1.24 6.36
CA TYR A 34 7.39 -0.43 5.52
C TYR A 34 8.23 0.60 4.73
N ILE A 35 7.84 0.89 3.49
CA ILE A 35 8.42 1.95 2.65
C ILE A 35 7.41 3.09 2.42
N VAL A 36 6.24 2.98 3.03
CA VAL A 36 5.19 3.99 3.09
C VAL A 36 4.90 4.35 4.55
N LYS A 37 4.27 5.49 4.80
CA LYS A 37 3.91 5.95 6.14
C LYS A 37 2.48 6.49 6.19
N VAL A 38 1.94 6.63 7.39
CA VAL A 38 0.66 7.33 7.62
C VAL A 38 0.75 8.77 7.09
N GLY A 39 -0.27 9.17 6.32
CA GLY A 39 -0.35 10.45 5.63
C GLY A 39 0.05 10.39 4.15
N ASP A 40 0.78 9.37 3.71
CA ASP A 40 1.11 9.19 2.30
C ASP A 40 -0.13 8.84 1.48
N GLU A 41 -0.11 9.20 0.20
CA GLU A 41 -1.05 8.62 -0.77
C GLU A 41 -0.71 7.14 -0.98
N ALA A 42 -1.72 6.27 -0.87
CA ALA A 42 -1.53 4.83 -1.05
C ALA A 42 -1.06 4.54 -2.48
N PRO A 43 0.07 3.83 -2.68
CA PRO A 43 0.56 3.45 -3.99
C PRO A 43 -0.49 2.70 -4.80
N ASP A 44 -0.77 3.17 -6.02
CA ASP A 44 -1.77 2.56 -6.91
C ASP A 44 -1.29 1.21 -7.46
N PHE A 45 -2.23 0.31 -7.64
CA PHE A 45 -2.01 -1.00 -8.26
C PHE A 45 -3.28 -1.52 -8.92
N GLU A 46 -3.11 -2.50 -9.78
CA GLU A 46 -4.16 -3.36 -10.31
C GLU A 46 -3.95 -4.78 -9.80
N MET A 47 -5.03 -5.46 -9.43
CA MET A 47 -5.00 -6.79 -8.84
C MET A 47 -6.14 -7.65 -9.39
N THR A 48 -5.84 -8.90 -9.70
CA THR A 48 -6.86 -9.89 -10.06
C THR A 48 -7.32 -10.62 -8.79
N LEU A 49 -8.62 -10.60 -8.54
CA LEU A 49 -9.23 -11.35 -7.43
C LEU A 49 -9.35 -12.83 -7.76
N THR A 50 -9.57 -13.66 -6.74
CA THR A 50 -9.71 -15.12 -6.91
C THR A 50 -10.95 -15.56 -7.70
N ASP A 51 -11.92 -14.67 -7.92
CA ASP A 51 -13.10 -14.86 -8.78
C ASP A 51 -12.87 -14.36 -10.22
N GLY A 52 -11.69 -13.81 -10.53
CA GLY A 52 -11.32 -13.30 -11.84
C GLY A 52 -11.65 -11.83 -12.08
N GLN A 53 -12.28 -11.14 -11.13
CA GLN A 53 -12.48 -9.70 -11.24
C GLN A 53 -11.13 -8.95 -11.14
N ILE A 54 -11.00 -7.88 -11.93
CA ILE A 54 -9.84 -7.00 -11.86
C ILE A 54 -10.25 -5.74 -11.09
N VAL A 55 -9.46 -5.40 -10.07
CA VAL A 55 -9.66 -4.21 -9.25
C VAL A 55 -8.46 -3.29 -9.34
N LYS A 56 -8.71 -1.98 -9.37
CA LYS A 56 -7.67 -0.95 -9.33
C LYS A 56 -7.88 -0.09 -8.09
N LEU A 57 -6.84 0.09 -7.27
CA LEU A 57 -6.97 0.83 -6.01
C LEU A 57 -7.47 2.26 -6.23
N SER A 58 -6.97 2.97 -7.25
CA SER A 58 -7.39 4.35 -7.55
C SER A 58 -8.88 4.46 -7.92
N SER A 59 -9.53 3.39 -8.40
CA SER A 59 -10.97 3.38 -8.67
C SER A 59 -11.85 3.33 -7.41
N LEU A 60 -11.25 3.12 -6.26
CA LEU A 60 -11.93 3.02 -4.95
C LEU A 60 -11.95 4.34 -4.18
N ARG A 61 -11.56 5.45 -4.81
CA ARG A 61 -11.69 6.79 -4.18
C ARG A 61 -13.13 7.04 -3.75
N GLY A 62 -13.30 7.65 -2.57
CA GLY A 62 -14.61 7.80 -1.92
C GLY A 62 -14.98 6.66 -0.98
N LYS A 63 -14.21 5.58 -0.95
CA LYS A 63 -14.39 4.45 -0.02
C LYS A 63 -13.24 4.35 0.97
N VAL A 64 -13.53 3.82 2.14
CA VAL A 64 -12.52 3.34 3.11
C VAL A 64 -12.05 1.98 2.61
N VAL A 65 -10.75 1.82 2.43
CA VAL A 65 -10.16 0.57 1.93
C VAL A 65 -9.21 -0.01 2.95
N MET A 66 -9.39 -1.27 3.29
CA MET A 66 -8.42 -2.04 4.06
C MET A 66 -7.73 -3.06 3.16
N LEU A 67 -6.40 -3.03 3.15
CA LEU A 67 -5.56 -4.04 2.51
C LEU A 67 -4.93 -4.90 3.60
N GLN A 68 -5.17 -6.21 3.56
CA GLN A 68 -4.46 -7.18 4.38
C GLN A 68 -3.44 -7.91 3.50
N PHE A 69 -2.15 -7.77 3.76
CA PHE A 69 -1.13 -8.57 3.10
C PHE A 69 -0.98 -9.92 3.81
N THR A 70 -1.13 -11.00 3.04
CA THR A 70 -1.22 -12.36 3.57
C THR A 70 -0.51 -13.38 2.67
N ALA A 71 -0.36 -14.61 3.16
CA ALA A 71 0.07 -15.76 2.39
C ALA A 71 -0.29 -17.07 3.13
N SER A 72 -0.49 -18.17 2.41
CA SER A 72 -0.91 -19.43 3.01
C SER A 72 0.12 -20.05 3.97
N TRP A 73 1.40 -19.77 3.77
CA TRP A 73 2.50 -20.23 4.63
C TRP A 73 2.68 -19.39 5.89
N CYS A 74 1.96 -18.27 6.03
CA CYS A 74 2.11 -17.33 7.13
C CYS A 74 1.24 -17.73 8.33
N GLY A 75 1.86 -18.24 9.39
CA GLY A 75 1.17 -18.66 10.62
C GLY A 75 0.44 -17.53 11.35
N VAL A 76 1.04 -16.32 11.39
CA VAL A 76 0.41 -15.14 12.02
C VAL A 76 -0.81 -14.68 11.22
N CYS A 77 -0.73 -14.69 9.88
CA CYS A 77 -1.87 -14.36 9.02
C CYS A 77 -3.05 -15.30 9.26
N ARG A 78 -2.78 -16.62 9.36
CA ARG A 78 -3.79 -17.63 9.67
C ARG A 78 -4.47 -17.39 11.03
N LYS A 79 -3.73 -16.85 11.99
CA LYS A 79 -4.28 -16.48 13.31
C LYS A 79 -5.15 -15.22 13.23
N GLU A 80 -4.73 -14.21 12.47
CA GLU A 80 -5.41 -12.92 12.35
C GLU A 80 -6.69 -12.99 11.49
N MET A 81 -6.66 -13.72 10.38
CA MET A 81 -7.74 -13.75 9.39
C MET A 81 -9.14 -14.06 9.94
N PRO A 82 -9.34 -15.01 10.87
CA PRO A 82 -10.66 -15.23 11.48
C PRO A 82 -11.20 -14.04 12.26
N PHE A 83 -10.34 -13.23 12.87
CA PHE A 83 -10.73 -11.99 13.56
C PHE A 83 -11.11 -10.91 12.55
N ILE A 84 -10.33 -10.74 11.47
CA ILE A 84 -10.69 -9.82 10.37
C ILE A 84 -12.05 -10.22 9.76
N GLU A 85 -12.26 -11.50 9.51
CA GLU A 85 -13.54 -12.01 9.01
C GLU A 85 -14.69 -11.63 9.94
N LYS A 86 -14.56 -11.95 11.23
CA LYS A 86 -15.64 -11.78 12.22
C LYS A 86 -15.89 -10.31 12.55
N ASP A 87 -14.84 -9.57 12.92
CA ASP A 87 -14.95 -8.29 13.59
C ASP A 87 -14.86 -7.09 12.63
N ILE A 88 -14.40 -7.29 11.38
CA ILE A 88 -14.34 -6.27 10.34
C ILE A 88 -15.25 -6.63 9.17
N TRP A 89 -15.01 -7.77 8.48
CA TRP A 89 -15.72 -8.09 7.26
C TRP A 89 -17.20 -8.30 7.48
N GLN A 90 -17.59 -9.20 8.38
CA GLN A 90 -19.02 -9.48 8.63
C GLN A 90 -19.79 -8.26 9.15
N LYS A 91 -19.10 -7.33 9.79
CA LYS A 91 -19.69 -6.10 10.28
C LYS A 91 -19.92 -5.05 9.18
N HIS A 92 -19.03 -5.00 8.18
CA HIS A 92 -19.01 -3.91 7.21
C HIS A 92 -19.21 -4.33 5.75
N LYS A 93 -19.31 -5.62 5.43
CA LYS A 93 -19.42 -6.15 4.05
C LYS A 93 -20.57 -5.55 3.23
N ASP A 94 -21.65 -5.15 3.89
CA ASP A 94 -22.83 -4.56 3.25
C ASP A 94 -22.77 -3.02 3.20
N ASN A 95 -21.69 -2.40 3.71
CA ASN A 95 -21.50 -0.97 3.63
C ASN A 95 -20.82 -0.60 2.29
N ALA A 96 -21.55 0.09 1.40
CA ALA A 96 -21.06 0.49 0.08
C ALA A 96 -19.81 1.41 0.13
N SER A 97 -19.54 2.04 1.29
CA SER A 97 -18.38 2.91 1.52
C SER A 97 -17.17 2.17 2.07
N PHE A 98 -17.23 0.84 2.25
CA PHE A 98 -16.13 0.02 2.76
C PHE A 98 -15.70 -1.05 1.77
N VAL A 99 -14.40 -1.28 1.68
CA VAL A 99 -13.81 -2.35 0.88
C VAL A 99 -12.66 -2.99 1.67
N LEU A 100 -12.62 -4.32 1.67
CA LEU A 100 -11.52 -5.09 2.25
C LEU A 100 -11.02 -6.09 1.21
N TYR A 101 -9.70 -6.11 1.01
CA TYR A 101 -9.02 -7.12 0.19
C TYR A 101 -7.88 -7.77 0.96
N GLY A 102 -7.82 -9.10 0.90
CA GLY A 102 -6.59 -9.82 1.24
C GLY A 102 -5.69 -9.89 0.00
N VAL A 103 -4.47 -9.38 0.08
CA VAL A 103 -3.47 -9.41 -0.99
C VAL A 103 -2.54 -10.56 -0.72
N ASP A 104 -2.69 -11.65 -1.47
CA ASP A 104 -1.91 -12.89 -1.27
C ASP A 104 -0.61 -12.84 -2.07
N ARG A 105 0.51 -12.87 -1.33
CA ARG A 105 1.84 -12.65 -1.88
C ARG A 105 2.41 -13.90 -2.54
N ASP A 106 2.55 -13.82 -3.87
CA ASP A 106 3.31 -14.74 -4.71
C ASP A 106 2.87 -16.21 -4.62
N GLU A 107 1.55 -16.44 -4.56
CA GLU A 107 0.99 -17.79 -4.57
C GLU A 107 0.01 -17.98 -5.76
N PRO A 108 -0.06 -19.18 -6.34
CA PRO A 108 -0.97 -19.45 -7.44
C PRO A 108 -2.43 -19.49 -6.98
N LEU A 109 -3.35 -19.14 -7.88
CA LEU A 109 -4.79 -19.01 -7.65
C LEU A 109 -5.39 -20.14 -6.82
N GLU A 110 -5.12 -21.40 -7.19
CA GLU A 110 -5.72 -22.56 -6.50
C GLU A 110 -5.25 -22.69 -5.04
N LYS A 111 -4.01 -22.24 -4.76
CA LYS A 111 -3.48 -22.23 -3.40
C LYS A 111 -4.15 -21.15 -2.55
N VAL A 112 -4.37 -19.96 -3.13
CA VAL A 112 -5.09 -18.85 -2.46
C VAL A 112 -6.55 -19.23 -2.19
N LYS A 113 -7.25 -19.88 -3.14
CA LYS A 113 -8.60 -20.41 -2.92
C LYS A 113 -8.65 -21.47 -1.81
N ALA A 114 -7.69 -22.38 -1.80
CA ALA A 114 -7.59 -23.39 -0.73
C ALA A 114 -7.30 -22.73 0.64
N PHE A 115 -6.48 -21.70 0.67
CA PHE A 115 -6.16 -20.93 1.86
C PHE A 115 -7.39 -20.20 2.42
N ALA A 116 -8.15 -19.49 1.60
CA ALA A 116 -9.43 -18.87 1.99
C ALA A 116 -10.39 -19.89 2.63
N LYS A 117 -10.52 -21.08 1.99
CA LYS A 117 -11.36 -22.16 2.52
C LYS A 117 -10.88 -22.69 3.88
N GLN A 118 -9.55 -22.85 4.06
CA GLN A 118 -8.97 -23.33 5.30
C GLN A 118 -9.13 -22.33 6.46
N THR A 119 -8.99 -21.04 6.17
CA THR A 119 -9.15 -19.95 7.16
C THR A 119 -10.61 -19.53 7.35
N LYS A 120 -11.53 -20.08 6.52
CA LYS A 120 -12.97 -19.79 6.52
C LYS A 120 -13.31 -18.31 6.33
N VAL A 121 -12.46 -17.58 5.60
CA VAL A 121 -12.72 -16.18 5.27
C VAL A 121 -13.58 -16.07 4.03
N THR A 122 -14.44 -15.05 4.00
CA THR A 122 -15.36 -14.76 2.88
C THR A 122 -15.07 -13.42 2.21
N TYR A 123 -14.19 -12.60 2.78
CA TYR A 123 -13.74 -11.38 2.10
C TYR A 123 -12.86 -11.71 0.88
N PRO A 124 -12.92 -10.87 -0.16
CA PRO A 124 -12.19 -11.12 -1.40
C PRO A 124 -10.68 -11.19 -1.19
N LEU A 125 -10.06 -12.24 -1.73
CA LEU A 125 -8.61 -12.35 -1.83
C LEU A 125 -8.18 -12.07 -3.27
N GLY A 126 -7.05 -11.37 -3.42
CA GLY A 126 -6.44 -11.06 -4.69
C GLY A 126 -5.02 -11.59 -4.79
N LEU A 127 -4.55 -11.75 -6.01
CA LEU A 127 -3.25 -12.33 -6.34
C LEU A 127 -2.21 -11.22 -6.50
N ASP A 128 -1.04 -11.42 -5.90
CA ASP A 128 0.12 -10.56 -6.03
C ASP A 128 1.32 -11.36 -6.55
N PRO A 129 1.32 -11.76 -7.85
CA PRO A 129 2.41 -12.52 -8.43
C PRO A 129 3.71 -11.71 -8.39
N GLY A 130 4.81 -12.37 -7.99
CA GLY A 130 6.11 -11.73 -7.83
C GLY A 130 6.20 -10.76 -6.64
N ALA A 131 5.17 -10.66 -5.80
CA ALA A 131 5.09 -9.70 -4.69
C ALA A 131 5.20 -8.23 -5.13
N ASP A 132 4.67 -7.88 -6.30
CA ASP A 132 4.83 -6.55 -6.89
C ASP A 132 3.93 -5.49 -6.24
N ILE A 133 2.75 -5.89 -5.76
CA ILE A 133 1.88 -5.03 -4.96
C ILE A 133 2.48 -4.85 -3.57
N PHE A 134 2.88 -5.94 -2.91
CA PHE A 134 3.53 -5.90 -1.60
C PHE A 134 4.76 -4.99 -1.60
N ALA A 135 5.60 -5.07 -2.66
CA ALA A 135 6.81 -4.27 -2.81
C ALA A 135 6.56 -2.76 -3.00
N LYS A 136 5.32 -2.33 -3.23
CA LYS A 136 4.94 -0.91 -3.21
C LYS A 136 4.72 -0.36 -1.80
N TYR A 137 4.50 -1.23 -0.81
CA TYR A 137 4.18 -0.87 0.56
C TYR A 137 5.29 -1.23 1.55
N ALA A 138 6.06 -2.26 1.25
CA ALA A 138 7.10 -2.77 2.14
C ALA A 138 8.28 -3.35 1.35
N VAL A 139 9.43 -3.50 2.01
CA VAL A 139 10.57 -4.22 1.43
C VAL A 139 10.12 -5.61 1.00
N ARG A 140 10.40 -5.99 -0.27
CA ARG A 140 9.89 -7.21 -0.92
C ARG A 140 10.03 -8.49 -0.09
N ASN A 141 11.12 -8.64 0.66
CA ASN A 141 11.40 -9.79 1.52
C ASN A 141 11.06 -9.57 3.00
N ALA A 142 10.43 -8.44 3.35
CA ALA A 142 9.96 -8.20 4.71
C ALA A 142 8.84 -9.19 5.11
N GLY A 143 8.60 -9.32 6.42
CA GLY A 143 7.51 -10.16 6.93
C GLY A 143 6.16 -9.73 6.38
N ILE A 144 5.33 -10.71 6.02
CA ILE A 144 4.11 -10.49 5.22
C ILE A 144 2.93 -9.91 6.01
N THR A 145 2.70 -10.31 7.27
CA THR A 145 1.50 -9.91 8.04
C THR A 145 1.46 -8.41 8.24
N ARG A 146 0.62 -7.73 7.48
CA ARG A 146 0.46 -6.27 7.47
C ARG A 146 -0.96 -5.89 7.10
N ASN A 147 -1.47 -4.85 7.75
CA ASN A 147 -2.70 -4.22 7.32
C ASN A 147 -2.43 -2.74 7.01
N VAL A 148 -3.03 -2.24 5.95
CA VAL A 148 -2.97 -0.84 5.55
C VAL A 148 -4.40 -0.34 5.41
N LEU A 149 -4.76 0.66 6.21
CA LEU A 149 -6.06 1.32 6.15
C LEU A 149 -5.94 2.64 5.40
N ILE A 150 -6.79 2.81 4.41
CA ILE A 150 -6.79 3.93 3.47
C ILE A 150 -8.14 4.64 3.59
N ASP A 151 -8.12 5.95 3.71
CA ASP A 151 -9.34 6.76 3.81
C ASP A 151 -10.01 7.02 2.44
N LYS A 152 -11.16 7.70 2.47
CA LYS A 152 -11.94 8.04 1.27
C LYS A 152 -11.17 8.93 0.27
N THR A 153 -10.12 9.64 0.72
CA THR A 153 -9.26 10.46 -0.16
C THR A 153 -8.14 9.66 -0.81
N GLY A 154 -7.88 8.44 -0.34
CA GLY A 154 -6.81 7.57 -0.79
C GLY A 154 -5.53 7.68 0.03
N LYS A 155 -5.57 8.35 1.19
CA LYS A 155 -4.42 8.45 2.09
C LYS A 155 -4.38 7.30 3.08
N ILE A 156 -3.18 6.82 3.36
CA ILE A 156 -2.93 5.85 4.42
C ILE A 156 -3.17 6.54 5.77
N VAL A 157 -4.06 5.99 6.58
CA VAL A 157 -4.42 6.56 7.89
C VAL A 157 -4.07 5.67 9.07
N MET A 158 -3.79 4.39 8.82
CA MET A 158 -3.30 3.45 9.82
C MET A 158 -2.57 2.28 9.14
N MET A 159 -1.55 1.77 9.81
CA MET A 159 -0.82 0.57 9.41
C MET A 159 -0.57 -0.29 10.65
N THR A 160 -0.68 -1.61 10.52
CA THR A 160 -0.36 -2.55 11.59
C THR A 160 0.66 -3.60 11.11
N ARG A 161 1.37 -4.22 12.05
CA ARG A 161 2.37 -5.24 11.75
C ARG A 161 2.26 -6.40 12.73
N LEU A 162 2.10 -7.62 12.18
CA LEU A 162 1.74 -8.82 12.96
C LEU A 162 0.33 -8.72 13.54
N TYR A 163 -0.04 -9.69 14.38
CA TYR A 163 -1.30 -9.65 15.12
C TYR A 163 -1.04 -9.31 16.57
N ASN A 164 -1.56 -8.17 16.98
CA ASN A 164 -1.63 -7.72 18.36
C ASN A 164 -3.08 -7.31 18.65
N GLU A 165 -3.64 -7.76 19.76
CA GLU A 165 -5.06 -7.57 20.09
C GLU A 165 -5.43 -6.09 20.30
N GLU A 166 -4.54 -5.32 20.92
CA GLU A 166 -4.74 -3.89 21.14
C GLU A 166 -4.71 -3.10 19.81
N GLU A 167 -3.70 -3.33 18.97
CA GLU A 167 -3.62 -2.71 17.64
C GLU A 167 -4.79 -3.12 16.75
N PHE A 168 -5.21 -4.39 16.80
CA PHE A 168 -6.37 -4.86 16.05
C PHE A 168 -7.67 -4.18 16.51
N SER A 169 -7.87 -4.02 17.82
CA SER A 169 -9.00 -3.27 18.38
C SER A 169 -8.99 -1.81 17.92
N ALA A 170 -7.82 -1.17 17.93
CA ALA A 170 -7.64 0.19 17.41
C ALA A 170 -7.94 0.29 15.90
N LEU A 171 -7.55 -0.71 15.10
CA LEU A 171 -7.87 -0.79 13.67
C LEU A 171 -9.38 -0.88 13.45
N CYS A 172 -10.08 -1.76 14.17
CA CYS A 172 -11.54 -1.88 14.09
C CYS A 172 -12.23 -0.55 14.43
N LYS A 173 -11.82 0.10 15.53
CA LYS A 173 -12.35 1.40 15.93
C LYS A 173 -12.10 2.48 14.88
N LYS A 174 -10.90 2.50 14.28
CA LYS A 174 -10.57 3.46 13.22
C LYS A 174 -11.42 3.28 11.98
N ILE A 175 -11.72 2.04 11.57
CA ILE A 175 -12.65 1.74 10.48
C ILE A 175 -14.05 2.28 10.82
N ASP A 176 -14.56 2.01 12.02
CA ASP A 176 -15.86 2.50 12.47
C ASP A 176 -15.97 4.04 12.44
N GLU A 177 -14.88 4.74 12.79
CA GLU A 177 -14.82 6.20 12.76
C GLU A 177 -14.88 6.76 11.34
N LEU A 178 -14.18 6.13 10.39
CA LEU A 178 -14.11 6.57 8.98
C LEU A 178 -15.42 6.29 8.21
N LEU A 179 -16.25 5.38 8.72
CA LEU A 179 -17.51 4.98 8.09
C LEU A 179 -18.73 5.73 8.62
N LYS A 180 -18.57 6.55 9.64
CA LYS A 180 -19.59 7.49 10.12
C LYS A 180 -19.76 8.66 9.16
#